data_ffd91198796b54f53cae3d6edb427fd4
#
_entry.id   ffd91198796b54f53cae3d6edb427fd4
#
_cell.length_a   1.000
_cell.length_b   1.000
_cell.length_c   1.000
_cell.angle_alpha   90.00
_cell.angle_beta   90.00
_cell.angle_gamma   90.00
#
_symmetry.space_group_name_H-M   'P 1'
#
loop_
_entity.id
_entity.type
_entity.pdbx_description
1 polymer ?
#
loop_
_entity_poly.entity_id
_entity_poly.type
_entity_poly.pdbx_seq_one_letter_code
_entity_poly.pdbx_strand_id
1 'polypeptide(L)'
;MPAGIICFIGFLLTLLSYFFIDDMYIRNALLVIFISIGSGAYIVRGAINEWYYSKYPRRLSKSDRAFLEKYFKFYANFPEERKIKFEQIFYLVRLELVFESQVLESVPGDIMMLCCAYGTLVVMEQEPARYTQLGVVTLYPTLFKSPKLHTEAHAFEFNYDDKDYHCIILANDAFVKGHTTPKSYYNIGLHAFARALQVQLKMHDDLVPRGNASSLTEFIAMMSHVRGFQDVPEYQFLLNGGKAWEVFPMCVEHYFMTPKPFKEMMPETYNFIEKVLKTNPNGLKITLDDWVKVDK
;
A
#
# COMPACT_ATOMS: atom_id res chain seq x y z
N MET A 1 -12.89 19.04 1.97
CA MET A 1 -11.63 18.98 1.22
C MET A 1 -11.20 20.41 0.89
N PRO A 2 -9.93 20.81 1.07
CA PRO A 2 -9.50 22.21 0.89
C PRO A 2 -9.73 22.75 -0.51
N ALA A 3 -9.50 21.97 -1.55
CA ALA A 3 -9.82 22.38 -2.92
C ALA A 3 -11.31 22.69 -3.11
N GLY A 4 -12.21 21.89 -2.49
CA GLY A 4 -13.65 22.14 -2.51
C GLY A 4 -14.05 23.46 -1.85
N ILE A 5 -13.33 23.86 -0.79
CA ILE A 5 -13.55 25.15 -0.12
C ILE A 5 -13.17 26.29 -1.05
N ILE A 6 -12.04 26.19 -1.75
CA ILE A 6 -11.61 27.21 -2.74
C ILE A 6 -12.63 27.32 -3.87
N CYS A 7 -13.10 26.20 -4.42
CA CYS A 7 -14.14 26.18 -5.45
C CYS A 7 -15.45 26.84 -4.95
N PHE A 8 -15.86 26.52 -3.72
CA PHE A 8 -17.08 27.06 -3.11
C PHE A 8 -16.95 28.58 -2.87
N ILE A 9 -15.81 29.05 -2.35
CA ILE A 9 -15.53 30.49 -2.18
C ILE A 9 -15.55 31.19 -3.54
N GLY A 10 -14.90 30.64 -4.56
CA GLY A 10 -14.92 31.17 -5.92
C GLY A 10 -16.35 31.32 -6.48
N PHE A 11 -17.18 30.27 -6.28
CA PHE A 11 -18.58 30.29 -6.67
C PHE A 11 -19.36 31.37 -5.92
N LEU A 12 -19.19 31.48 -4.59
CA LEU A 12 -19.86 32.49 -3.77
C LEU A 12 -19.47 33.90 -4.19
N LEU A 13 -18.19 34.16 -4.41
CA LEU A 13 -17.70 35.46 -4.90
C LEU A 13 -18.24 35.80 -6.27
N THR A 14 -18.42 34.81 -7.15
CA THR A 14 -19.08 34.97 -8.46
C THR A 14 -20.52 35.45 -8.29
N LEU A 15 -21.29 34.82 -7.41
CA LEU A 15 -22.67 35.23 -7.11
C LEU A 15 -22.74 36.64 -6.50
N LEU A 16 -21.88 36.94 -5.54
CA LEU A 16 -21.82 38.26 -4.92
C LEU A 16 -21.47 39.34 -5.95
N SER A 17 -20.51 39.11 -6.84
CA SER A 17 -20.18 40.05 -7.90
C SER A 17 -21.37 40.30 -8.83
N TYR A 18 -22.17 39.30 -9.13
CA TYR A 18 -23.34 39.43 -9.98
C TYR A 18 -24.43 40.29 -9.34
N PHE A 19 -24.69 40.18 -8.05
CA PHE A 19 -25.80 40.86 -7.37
C PHE A 19 -25.44 42.23 -6.82
N PHE A 20 -24.15 42.51 -6.49
CA PHE A 20 -23.75 43.71 -5.78
C PHE A 20 -22.91 44.69 -6.58
N ILE A 21 -22.51 44.33 -7.81
CA ILE A 21 -21.70 45.22 -8.66
C ILE A 21 -22.52 45.68 -9.85
N ASP A 22 -22.85 46.97 -9.88
CA ASP A 22 -23.66 47.55 -10.94
C ASP A 22 -22.86 47.81 -12.21
N ASP A 23 -21.56 48.15 -12.10
CA ASP A 23 -20.70 48.35 -13.26
C ASP A 23 -20.47 47.04 -14.03
N MET A 24 -20.99 47.03 -15.26
CA MET A 24 -20.99 45.82 -16.11
C MET A 24 -19.56 45.34 -16.45
N TYR A 25 -18.60 46.25 -16.64
CA TYR A 25 -17.23 45.88 -17.00
C TYR A 25 -16.50 45.27 -15.82
N ILE A 26 -16.60 45.92 -14.65
CA ILE A 26 -15.99 45.41 -13.41
C ILE A 26 -16.61 44.06 -13.04
N ARG A 27 -17.93 43.93 -13.09
CA ARG A 27 -18.66 42.69 -12.82
C ARG A 27 -18.19 41.56 -13.71
N ASN A 28 -18.13 41.76 -15.04
CA ASN A 28 -17.72 40.73 -15.97
C ASN A 28 -16.24 40.32 -15.77
N ALA A 29 -15.35 41.29 -15.49
CA ALA A 29 -13.95 41.01 -15.19
C ALA A 29 -13.82 40.11 -13.93
N LEU A 30 -14.55 40.43 -12.85
CA LEU A 30 -14.56 39.64 -11.60
C LEU A 30 -15.16 38.24 -11.80
N LEU A 31 -16.24 38.12 -12.58
CA LEU A 31 -16.83 36.85 -12.94
C LEU A 31 -15.79 35.90 -13.61
N VAL A 32 -15.08 36.44 -14.62
CA VAL A 32 -14.02 35.67 -15.31
C VAL A 32 -12.93 35.24 -14.33
N ILE A 33 -12.47 36.16 -13.46
CA ILE A 33 -11.41 35.85 -12.48
C ILE A 33 -11.85 34.76 -11.51
N PHE A 34 -13.02 34.90 -10.91
CA PHE A 34 -13.46 33.93 -9.89
C PHE A 34 -13.81 32.56 -10.47
N ILE A 35 -14.40 32.53 -11.69
CA ILE A 35 -14.63 31.28 -12.41
C ILE A 35 -13.29 30.61 -12.75
N SER A 36 -12.31 31.40 -13.21
CA SER A 36 -10.98 30.86 -13.53
C SER A 36 -10.26 30.29 -12.31
N ILE A 37 -10.33 30.96 -11.15
CA ILE A 37 -9.77 30.46 -9.88
C ILE A 37 -10.47 29.17 -9.46
N GLY A 38 -11.81 29.15 -9.48
CA GLY A 38 -12.59 27.96 -9.12
C GLY A 38 -12.30 26.77 -10.03
N SER A 39 -12.29 27.00 -11.35
CA SER A 39 -11.98 25.96 -12.34
C SER A 39 -10.53 25.47 -12.22
N GLY A 40 -9.58 26.39 -12.04
CA GLY A 40 -8.18 26.06 -11.82
C GLY A 40 -8.01 25.20 -10.55
N ALA A 41 -8.62 25.60 -9.43
CA ALA A 41 -8.58 24.82 -8.19
C ALA A 41 -9.22 23.44 -8.34
N TYR A 42 -10.27 23.31 -9.16
CA TYR A 42 -10.87 22.03 -9.47
C TYR A 42 -9.96 21.12 -10.29
N ILE A 43 -9.29 21.67 -11.31
CA ILE A 43 -8.35 20.92 -12.15
C ILE A 43 -7.18 20.37 -11.30
N VAL A 44 -6.59 21.23 -10.45
CA VAL A 44 -5.44 20.83 -9.62
C VAL A 44 -5.85 20.36 -8.21
N ARG A 45 -7.11 19.96 -8.02
CA ARG A 45 -7.66 19.58 -6.69
C ARG A 45 -6.89 18.46 -6.02
N GLY A 46 -6.33 17.52 -6.80
CA GLY A 46 -5.50 16.43 -6.29
C GLY A 46 -4.27 16.98 -5.57
N ALA A 47 -3.49 17.80 -6.28
CA ALA A 47 -2.27 18.40 -5.74
C ALA A 47 -2.54 19.32 -4.53
N ILE A 48 -3.63 20.11 -4.57
CA ILE A 48 -4.01 20.97 -3.43
C ILE A 48 -4.37 20.13 -2.20
N ASN A 49 -5.18 19.09 -2.37
CA ASN A 49 -5.58 18.23 -1.28
C ASN A 49 -4.38 17.47 -0.71
N GLU A 50 -3.53 16.93 -1.56
CA GLU A 50 -2.31 16.25 -1.19
C GLU A 50 -1.39 17.17 -0.37
N TRP A 51 -1.05 18.35 -0.92
CA TRP A 51 -0.24 19.35 -0.21
C TRP A 51 -0.83 19.71 1.16
N TYR A 52 -2.14 19.94 1.23
CA TYR A 52 -2.81 20.28 2.47
C TYR A 52 -2.75 19.13 3.49
N TYR A 53 -3.06 17.90 3.08
CA TYR A 53 -3.09 16.77 4.00
C TYR A 53 -1.70 16.25 4.35
N SER A 54 -0.68 16.48 3.53
CA SER A 54 0.71 16.23 3.92
C SER A 54 1.14 17.17 5.06
N LYS A 55 0.66 18.40 5.05
CA LYS A 55 0.96 19.40 6.08
C LYS A 55 0.03 19.32 7.30
N TYR A 56 -1.23 18.99 7.07
CA TYR A 56 -2.29 18.88 8.08
C TYR A 56 -2.97 17.50 8.01
N PRO A 57 -2.26 16.44 8.34
CA PRO A 57 -2.79 15.10 8.21
C PRO A 57 -3.97 14.88 9.14
N ARG A 58 -5.01 14.23 8.62
CA ARG A 58 -6.18 13.86 9.41
C ARG A 58 -5.88 12.60 10.21
N ARG A 59 -6.37 12.57 11.44
CA ARG A 59 -6.44 11.33 12.20
C ARG A 59 -7.56 10.45 11.68
N LEU A 60 -7.39 9.14 11.83
CA LEU A 60 -8.43 8.18 11.51
C LEU A 60 -9.66 8.37 12.43
N SER A 61 -10.82 7.98 11.94
CA SER A 61 -12.04 7.93 12.74
C SER A 61 -11.88 6.95 13.91
N LYS A 62 -12.70 7.09 14.95
CA LYS A 62 -12.69 6.15 16.08
C LYS A 62 -13.00 4.71 15.64
N SER A 63 -13.91 4.53 14.66
CA SER A 63 -14.25 3.23 14.10
C SER A 63 -13.08 2.61 13.34
N ASP A 64 -12.39 3.40 12.49
CA ASP A 64 -11.24 2.90 11.73
C ASP A 64 -10.08 2.51 12.65
N ARG A 65 -9.83 3.29 13.71
CA ARG A 65 -8.84 2.92 14.73
C ARG A 65 -9.20 1.61 15.44
N ALA A 66 -10.45 1.48 15.89
CA ALA A 66 -10.92 0.27 16.56
C ALA A 66 -10.78 -0.96 15.63
N PHE A 67 -11.04 -0.78 14.33
CA PHE A 67 -10.81 -1.82 13.33
C PHE A 67 -9.34 -2.21 13.25
N LEU A 68 -8.43 -1.24 13.09
CA LEU A 68 -6.99 -1.51 13.02
C LEU A 68 -6.43 -2.10 14.31
N GLU A 69 -6.87 -1.62 15.48
CA GLU A 69 -6.49 -2.20 16.78
C GLU A 69 -6.89 -3.67 16.89
N LYS A 70 -8.07 -4.02 16.38
CA LYS A 70 -8.59 -5.38 16.46
C LYS A 70 -7.96 -6.32 15.42
N TYR A 71 -7.83 -5.85 14.19
CA TYR A 71 -7.51 -6.72 13.05
C TYR A 71 -6.10 -6.56 12.50
N PHE A 72 -5.42 -5.44 12.72
CA PHE A 72 -4.08 -5.21 12.18
C PHE A 72 -3.02 -5.18 13.29
N LYS A 73 -2.45 -6.34 13.59
CA LYS A 73 -1.53 -6.55 14.72
C LYS A 73 -0.33 -5.60 14.75
N PHE A 74 0.18 -5.21 13.60
CA PHE A 74 1.27 -4.22 13.55
C PHE A 74 0.85 -2.90 14.18
N TYR A 75 -0.32 -2.37 13.81
CA TYR A 75 -0.85 -1.13 14.37
C TYR A 75 -1.15 -1.28 15.87
N ALA A 76 -1.77 -2.38 16.27
CA ALA A 76 -2.11 -2.65 17.67
C ALA A 76 -0.87 -2.61 18.59
N ASN A 77 0.29 -3.03 18.09
CA ASN A 77 1.54 -3.08 18.85
C ASN A 77 2.44 -1.83 18.68
N PHE A 78 2.03 -0.83 17.90
CA PHE A 78 2.79 0.40 17.79
C PHE A 78 2.71 1.23 19.07
N PRO A 79 3.80 1.91 19.49
CA PRO A 79 3.73 2.99 20.46
C PRO A 79 2.88 4.15 19.88
N GLU A 80 2.29 4.96 20.75
CA GLU A 80 1.31 5.98 20.35
C GLU A 80 1.85 6.96 19.29
N GLU A 81 3.11 7.38 19.43
CA GLU A 81 3.76 8.26 18.43
C GLU A 81 3.79 7.62 17.03
N ARG A 82 4.07 6.31 16.98
CA ARG A 82 4.12 5.58 15.72
C ARG A 82 2.72 5.33 15.15
N LYS A 83 1.70 5.16 16.00
CA LYS A 83 0.30 5.11 15.57
C LYS A 83 -0.12 6.42 14.90
N ILE A 84 0.25 7.55 15.49
CA ILE A 84 -0.03 8.86 14.90
C ILE A 84 0.58 8.97 13.50
N LYS A 85 1.86 8.65 13.36
CA LYS A 85 2.55 8.65 12.06
C LYS A 85 1.88 7.70 11.06
N PHE A 86 1.56 6.48 11.50
CA PHE A 86 0.86 5.50 10.68
C PHE A 86 -0.49 6.02 10.19
N GLU A 87 -1.32 6.59 11.07
CA GLU A 87 -2.64 7.15 10.72
C GLU A 87 -2.55 8.25 9.66
N GLN A 88 -1.54 9.11 9.78
CA GLN A 88 -1.30 10.20 8.85
C GLN A 88 -1.00 9.67 7.44
N ILE A 89 -0.11 8.70 7.36
CA ILE A 89 0.31 8.10 6.08
C ILE A 89 -0.80 7.21 5.53
N PHE A 90 -1.49 6.46 6.38
CA PHE A 90 -2.66 5.65 6.00
C PHE A 90 -3.72 6.50 5.29
N TYR A 91 -3.98 7.70 5.82
CA TYR A 91 -4.93 8.60 5.21
C TYR A 91 -4.49 9.02 3.79
N LEU A 92 -3.21 9.28 3.58
CA LEU A 92 -2.66 9.62 2.26
C LEU A 92 -2.72 8.42 1.30
N VAL A 93 -2.27 7.25 1.73
CA VAL A 93 -2.35 6.01 0.93
C VAL A 93 -3.78 5.70 0.50
N ARG A 94 -4.75 5.87 1.41
CA ARG A 94 -6.17 5.67 1.10
C ARG A 94 -6.73 6.68 0.09
N LEU A 95 -6.23 7.93 0.08
CA LEU A 95 -6.65 8.95 -0.89
C LEU A 95 -6.10 8.70 -2.29
N GLU A 96 -4.94 8.08 -2.39
CA GLU A 96 -4.26 7.83 -3.65
C GLU A 96 -4.75 6.56 -4.35
N LEU A 97 -5.16 5.54 -3.58
CA LEU A 97 -5.55 4.25 -4.13
C LEU A 97 -7.03 4.20 -4.52
N VAL A 98 -7.29 3.80 -5.75
CA VAL A 98 -8.60 3.40 -6.24
C VAL A 98 -8.74 1.90 -6.08
N PHE A 99 -9.87 1.46 -5.52
CA PHE A 99 -10.16 0.04 -5.32
C PHE A 99 -11.23 -0.42 -6.29
N GLU A 100 -10.96 -1.51 -7.00
CA GLU A 100 -11.85 -2.12 -7.97
C GLU A 100 -12.09 -3.59 -7.64
N SER A 101 -13.26 -4.09 -7.94
CA SER A 101 -13.60 -5.52 -7.84
C SER A 101 -14.07 -6.03 -9.17
N GLN A 102 -13.63 -7.23 -9.54
CA GLN A 102 -14.05 -7.86 -10.80
C GLN A 102 -15.43 -8.54 -10.73
N VAL A 103 -15.99 -8.68 -9.54
CA VAL A 103 -17.26 -9.43 -9.34
C VAL A 103 -18.27 -8.66 -8.49
N LEU A 104 -17.80 -7.90 -7.51
CA LEU A 104 -18.67 -7.13 -6.62
C LEU A 104 -18.84 -5.70 -7.16
N GLU A 105 -20.00 -5.09 -6.93
CA GLU A 105 -20.22 -3.67 -7.26
C GLU A 105 -19.25 -2.73 -6.52
N SER A 106 -18.77 -3.16 -5.35
CA SER A 106 -17.76 -2.43 -4.57
C SER A 106 -16.90 -3.38 -3.75
N VAL A 107 -15.67 -2.96 -3.50
CA VAL A 107 -14.76 -3.67 -2.60
C VAL A 107 -15.21 -3.51 -1.15
N PRO A 108 -15.26 -4.59 -0.33
CA PRO A 108 -15.58 -4.50 1.08
C PRO A 108 -14.65 -3.54 1.83
N GLY A 109 -15.23 -2.72 2.72
CA GLY A 109 -14.49 -1.68 3.43
C GLY A 109 -13.36 -2.19 4.32
N ASP A 110 -13.53 -3.36 4.91
CA ASP A 110 -12.52 -4.07 5.72
C ASP A 110 -11.30 -4.50 4.90
N ILE A 111 -11.53 -5.01 3.69
CA ILE A 111 -10.46 -5.39 2.75
C ILE A 111 -9.69 -4.13 2.31
N MET A 112 -10.40 -3.05 1.95
CA MET A 112 -9.75 -1.78 1.64
C MET A 112 -8.90 -1.26 2.79
N MET A 113 -9.41 -1.34 4.03
CA MET A 113 -8.68 -0.94 5.22
C MET A 113 -7.40 -1.75 5.42
N LEU A 114 -7.46 -3.07 5.25
CA LEU A 114 -6.29 -3.95 5.38
C LEU A 114 -5.27 -3.73 4.27
N CYS A 115 -5.71 -3.55 3.02
CA CYS A 115 -4.82 -3.20 1.91
C CYS A 115 -4.08 -1.88 2.19
N CYS A 116 -4.82 -0.83 2.56
CA CYS A 116 -4.20 0.45 2.94
C CYS A 116 -3.24 0.30 4.13
N ALA A 117 -3.55 -0.56 5.10
CA ALA A 117 -2.71 -0.80 6.26
C ALA A 117 -1.37 -1.46 5.88
N TYR A 118 -1.39 -2.48 5.01
CA TYR A 118 -0.15 -3.07 4.49
C TYR A 118 0.64 -2.10 3.63
N GLY A 119 -0.03 -1.36 2.75
CA GLY A 119 0.61 -0.32 1.95
C GLY A 119 1.30 0.71 2.84
N THR A 120 0.62 1.19 3.87
CA THR A 120 1.18 2.14 4.84
C THR A 120 2.39 1.56 5.57
N LEU A 121 2.28 0.32 6.05
CA LEU A 121 3.37 -0.34 6.78
C LEU A 121 4.68 -0.38 5.98
N VAL A 122 4.58 -0.63 4.67
CA VAL A 122 5.75 -0.73 3.78
C VAL A 122 6.38 0.63 3.50
N VAL A 123 5.59 1.71 3.37
CA VAL A 123 6.11 3.04 2.97
C VAL A 123 6.28 4.04 4.10
N MET A 124 5.84 3.73 5.31
CA MET A 124 5.74 4.73 6.40
C MET A 124 7.06 5.39 6.81
N GLU A 125 8.19 4.79 6.49
CA GLU A 125 9.52 5.35 6.77
C GLU A 125 10.23 5.84 5.50
N GLN A 126 9.53 5.80 4.34
CA GLN A 126 10.07 6.31 3.07
C GLN A 126 9.89 7.83 2.95
N GLU A 127 10.64 8.45 2.03
CA GLU A 127 10.49 9.86 1.66
C GLU A 127 10.38 9.96 0.13
N PRO A 128 9.20 10.31 -0.39
CA PRO A 128 7.94 10.55 0.31
C PRO A 128 7.30 9.23 0.85
N ALA A 129 6.59 9.33 1.99
CA ALA A 129 5.90 8.18 2.61
C ALA A 129 4.59 7.86 1.87
N ARG A 130 4.68 7.52 0.59
CA ARG A 130 3.54 7.25 -0.30
C ARG A 130 3.97 6.49 -1.54
N TYR A 131 2.98 6.02 -2.31
CA TYR A 131 3.18 5.43 -3.64
C TYR A 131 2.97 6.50 -4.71
N THR A 132 4.00 6.82 -5.49
CA THR A 132 3.92 7.86 -6.53
C THR A 132 3.39 7.35 -7.86
N GLN A 133 3.42 6.04 -8.07
CA GLN A 133 3.07 5.39 -9.34
C GLN A 133 1.97 4.33 -9.20
N LEU A 134 1.63 3.91 -7.97
CA LEU A 134 0.55 2.96 -7.73
C LEU A 134 -0.78 3.72 -7.64
N GLY A 135 -1.72 3.41 -8.54
CA GLY A 135 -3.02 4.07 -8.58
C GLY A 135 -4.20 3.16 -8.27
N VAL A 136 -4.10 1.87 -8.61
CA VAL A 136 -5.24 0.95 -8.57
C VAL A 136 -4.90 -0.34 -7.82
N VAL A 137 -5.86 -0.82 -7.02
CA VAL A 137 -5.86 -2.16 -6.42
C VAL A 137 -7.11 -2.89 -6.88
N THR A 138 -6.94 -3.91 -7.71
CA THR A 138 -8.02 -4.72 -8.24
C THR A 138 -8.13 -6.04 -7.48
N LEU A 139 -9.33 -6.40 -7.05
CA LEU A 139 -9.60 -7.62 -6.30
C LEU A 139 -10.37 -8.64 -7.13
N TYR A 140 -9.83 -9.84 -7.21
CA TYR A 140 -10.50 -11.03 -7.69
C TYR A 140 -10.99 -11.88 -6.51
N PRO A 141 -12.12 -12.61 -6.61
CA PRO A 141 -12.61 -13.44 -5.50
C PRO A 141 -11.62 -14.51 -5.07
N THR A 142 -11.02 -15.18 -6.04
CA THR A 142 -10.11 -16.32 -5.89
C THR A 142 -8.90 -16.16 -6.81
N LEU A 143 -8.03 -17.17 -6.85
CA LEU A 143 -6.91 -17.22 -7.79
C LEU A 143 -7.38 -16.93 -9.23
N PHE A 144 -6.62 -16.15 -9.96
CA PHE A 144 -6.96 -15.68 -11.29
C PHE A 144 -5.83 -15.98 -12.30
N LYS A 145 -6.20 -16.10 -13.58
CA LYS A 145 -5.22 -16.19 -14.66
C LYS A 145 -4.86 -14.78 -15.11
N SER A 146 -3.57 -14.53 -15.19
CA SER A 146 -3.09 -13.25 -15.71
C SER A 146 -3.59 -13.04 -17.15
N PRO A 147 -4.18 -11.88 -17.47
CA PRO A 147 -4.51 -11.54 -18.85
C PRO A 147 -3.31 -11.51 -19.80
N LYS A 148 -2.11 -11.27 -19.26
CA LYS A 148 -0.87 -11.13 -20.04
C LYS A 148 -0.07 -12.43 -20.13
N LEU A 149 -0.16 -13.32 -19.15
CA LEU A 149 0.71 -14.48 -19.03
C LEU A 149 0.07 -15.82 -19.41
N HIS A 150 -1.25 -15.89 -19.54
CA HIS A 150 -2.08 -17.06 -19.99
C HIS A 150 -1.73 -18.43 -19.36
N THR A 151 -0.91 -18.46 -18.30
CA THR A 151 -0.40 -19.66 -17.68
C THR A 151 -1.25 -20.12 -16.49
N GLU A 152 -0.65 -20.38 -15.38
CA GLU A 152 -1.32 -20.89 -14.18
C GLU A 152 -2.09 -19.79 -13.42
N ALA A 153 -2.98 -20.19 -12.54
CA ALA A 153 -3.71 -19.25 -11.70
C ALA A 153 -2.81 -18.68 -10.59
N HIS A 154 -2.88 -17.38 -10.37
CA HIS A 154 -2.05 -16.64 -9.42
C HIS A 154 -2.88 -16.03 -8.30
N ALA A 155 -2.24 -15.82 -7.14
CA ALA A 155 -2.83 -15.10 -6.02
C ALA A 155 -2.59 -13.58 -6.11
N PHE A 156 -1.58 -13.17 -6.86
CA PHE A 156 -1.12 -11.80 -6.95
C PHE A 156 -0.49 -11.54 -8.32
N GLU A 157 -0.68 -10.32 -8.83
CA GLU A 157 0.02 -9.79 -9.99
C GLU A 157 0.27 -8.30 -9.80
N PHE A 158 1.44 -7.85 -10.25
CA PHE A 158 1.76 -6.44 -10.38
C PHE A 158 1.81 -6.09 -11.85
N ASN A 159 0.85 -5.30 -12.30
CA ASN A 159 0.72 -4.94 -13.70
C ASN A 159 1.27 -3.54 -13.97
N TYR A 160 2.16 -3.46 -14.94
CA TYR A 160 2.68 -2.22 -15.47
C TYR A 160 1.80 -1.83 -16.66
N ASP A 161 0.96 -0.81 -16.51
CA ASP A 161 0.27 -0.23 -17.65
C ASP A 161 1.16 0.84 -18.29
N ASP A 162 1.16 0.94 -19.63
CA ASP A 162 1.97 1.91 -20.42
C ASP A 162 1.61 3.39 -20.12
N LYS A 163 0.66 3.61 -19.22
CA LYS A 163 0.12 4.92 -18.84
C LYS A 163 0.67 5.50 -17.53
N ASP A 164 1.88 5.15 -17.13
CA ASP A 164 2.55 5.64 -15.91
C ASP A 164 1.90 5.26 -14.56
N TYR A 165 0.83 4.46 -14.55
CA TYR A 165 0.20 3.97 -13.33
C TYR A 165 0.28 2.46 -13.22
N HIS A 166 0.73 2.00 -12.06
CA HIS A 166 0.79 0.59 -11.74
C HIS A 166 -0.50 0.13 -11.05
N CYS A 167 -0.86 -1.11 -11.31
CA CYS A 167 -1.99 -1.78 -10.69
C CYS A 167 -1.51 -3.00 -9.91
N ILE A 168 -1.99 -3.14 -8.68
CA ILE A 168 -1.90 -4.39 -7.91
C ILE A 168 -3.18 -5.18 -8.16
N ILE A 169 -3.04 -6.45 -8.52
CA ILE A 169 -4.16 -7.39 -8.63
C ILE A 169 -3.99 -8.46 -7.55
N LEU A 170 -5.02 -8.68 -6.72
CA LEU A 170 -4.99 -9.61 -5.61
C LEU A 170 -6.15 -10.60 -5.65
N ALA A 171 -5.88 -11.85 -5.35
CA ALA A 171 -6.91 -12.83 -5.00
C ALA A 171 -7.36 -12.58 -3.55
N ASN A 172 -8.63 -12.23 -3.36
CA ASN A 172 -9.18 -11.84 -2.06
C ASN A 172 -9.10 -12.98 -1.04
N ASP A 173 -9.41 -14.21 -1.43
CA ASP A 173 -9.33 -15.37 -0.54
C ASP A 173 -7.90 -15.63 -0.05
N ALA A 174 -6.90 -15.54 -0.94
CA ALA A 174 -5.48 -15.68 -0.57
C ALA A 174 -5.01 -14.49 0.29
N PHE A 175 -5.45 -13.27 -0.01
CA PHE A 175 -5.16 -12.09 0.80
C PHE A 175 -5.69 -12.25 2.24
N VAL A 176 -6.97 -12.66 2.39
CA VAL A 176 -7.58 -12.89 3.70
C VAL A 176 -6.90 -14.01 4.44
N LYS A 177 -6.58 -15.14 3.79
CA LYS A 177 -5.84 -16.25 4.40
C LYS A 177 -4.47 -15.82 4.90
N GLY A 178 -3.69 -15.11 4.07
CA GLY A 178 -2.38 -14.58 4.45
C GLY A 178 -2.43 -13.58 5.60
N HIS A 179 -3.56 -12.87 5.74
CA HIS A 179 -3.79 -11.96 6.85
C HIS A 179 -4.23 -12.68 8.13
N THR A 180 -5.21 -13.60 8.04
CA THR A 180 -5.82 -14.24 9.21
C THR A 180 -5.02 -15.41 9.76
N THR A 181 -4.33 -16.14 8.89
CA THR A 181 -3.60 -17.35 9.23
C THR A 181 -2.13 -17.31 8.75
N PRO A 182 -1.36 -16.31 9.15
CA PRO A 182 -0.01 -16.05 8.60
C PRO A 182 1.00 -17.14 8.94
N LYS A 183 0.71 -18.06 9.87
CA LYS A 183 1.55 -19.24 10.12
C LYS A 183 1.50 -20.27 9.00
N SER A 184 0.37 -20.33 8.28
CA SER A 184 0.10 -21.34 7.27
C SER A 184 0.03 -20.78 5.85
N TYR A 185 -0.12 -19.47 5.71
CA TYR A 185 -0.30 -18.82 4.43
C TYR A 185 0.63 -17.61 4.29
N TYR A 186 1.11 -17.44 3.08
CA TYR A 186 1.95 -16.31 2.70
C TYR A 186 1.17 -15.00 2.67
N ASN A 187 1.77 -13.90 3.12
CA ASN A 187 1.12 -12.60 3.14
C ASN A 187 1.30 -11.86 1.81
N ILE A 188 0.41 -12.12 0.86
CA ILE A 188 0.45 -11.50 -0.47
C ILE A 188 0.22 -9.99 -0.42
N GLY A 189 -0.42 -9.45 0.63
CA GLY A 189 -0.58 -8.01 0.81
C GLY A 189 0.76 -7.32 1.04
N LEU A 190 1.58 -7.83 1.96
CA LEU A 190 2.95 -7.31 2.15
C LEU A 190 3.78 -7.42 0.88
N HIS A 191 3.72 -8.58 0.22
CA HIS A 191 4.44 -8.83 -1.02
C HIS A 191 4.07 -7.82 -2.12
N ALA A 192 2.78 -7.63 -2.37
CA ALA A 192 2.28 -6.75 -3.42
C ALA A 192 2.70 -5.29 -3.21
N PHE A 193 2.56 -4.77 -2.00
CA PHE A 193 2.97 -3.40 -1.69
C PHE A 193 4.49 -3.24 -1.64
N ALA A 194 5.23 -4.27 -1.23
CA ALA A 194 6.68 -4.27 -1.36
C ALA A 194 7.12 -4.24 -2.82
N ARG A 195 6.42 -4.94 -3.70
CA ARG A 195 6.68 -4.89 -5.14
C ARG A 195 6.45 -3.48 -5.71
N ALA A 196 5.36 -2.83 -5.31
CA ALA A 196 5.09 -1.44 -5.69
C ALA A 196 6.21 -0.49 -5.22
N LEU A 197 6.69 -0.65 -3.98
CA LEU A 197 7.83 0.11 -3.45
C LEU A 197 9.11 -0.18 -4.24
N GLN A 198 9.40 -1.44 -4.56
CA GLN A 198 10.57 -1.84 -5.35
C GLN A 198 10.62 -1.12 -6.69
N VAL A 199 9.48 -1.08 -7.40
CA VAL A 199 9.36 -0.39 -8.69
C VAL A 199 9.57 1.11 -8.51
N GLN A 200 8.95 1.71 -7.51
CA GLN A 200 9.11 3.14 -7.20
C GLN A 200 10.57 3.50 -6.91
N LEU A 201 11.30 2.65 -6.20
CA LEU A 201 12.72 2.83 -5.91
C LEU A 201 13.63 2.48 -7.10
N LYS A 202 13.07 1.99 -8.20
CA LYS A 202 13.82 1.48 -9.38
C LYS A 202 14.88 0.45 -8.98
N MET A 203 14.56 -0.39 -8.00
CA MET A 203 15.49 -1.33 -7.40
C MET A 203 15.42 -2.68 -8.12
N HIS A 204 16.58 -3.19 -8.53
CA HIS A 204 16.71 -4.51 -9.10
C HIS A 204 16.98 -5.56 -8.00
N ASP A 205 16.43 -6.75 -8.16
CA ASP A 205 16.61 -7.87 -7.21
C ASP A 205 18.07 -8.34 -7.08
N ASP A 206 18.89 -8.07 -8.08
CA ASP A 206 20.34 -8.36 -8.01
C ASP A 206 21.06 -7.57 -6.91
N LEU A 207 20.45 -6.47 -6.43
CA LEU A 207 20.96 -5.70 -5.32
C LEU A 207 20.65 -6.32 -3.95
N VAL A 208 19.74 -7.31 -3.90
CA VAL A 208 19.39 -8.00 -2.66
C VAL A 208 20.48 -9.01 -2.33
N PRO A 209 21.21 -8.88 -1.21
CA PRO A 209 22.22 -9.85 -0.81
C PRO A 209 21.56 -11.23 -0.61
N ARG A 210 22.19 -12.26 -1.13
CA ARG A 210 21.68 -13.65 -1.06
C ARG A 210 22.42 -14.50 -0.03
N GLY A 211 23.28 -13.88 0.77
CA GLY A 211 24.10 -14.56 1.76
C GLY A 211 24.97 -15.63 1.09
N ASN A 212 24.94 -16.85 1.62
CA ASN A 212 25.73 -17.98 1.11
C ASN A 212 25.03 -18.76 -0.04
N ALA A 213 23.85 -18.33 -0.50
CA ALA A 213 23.16 -19.03 -1.58
C ALA A 213 23.90 -18.87 -2.92
N SER A 214 24.21 -19.98 -3.55
CA SER A 214 24.95 -20.04 -4.84
C SER A 214 24.05 -19.74 -6.04
N SER A 215 22.75 -19.86 -5.87
CA SER A 215 21.75 -19.64 -6.91
C SER A 215 20.48 -18.99 -6.36
N LEU A 216 19.64 -18.44 -7.26
CA LEU A 216 18.33 -17.91 -6.88
C LEU A 216 17.43 -19.02 -6.31
N THR A 217 17.45 -20.20 -6.89
CA THR A 217 16.66 -21.36 -6.42
C THR A 217 17.04 -21.75 -5.00
N GLU A 218 18.33 -21.81 -4.70
CA GLU A 218 18.83 -22.09 -3.34
C GLU A 218 18.39 -21.00 -2.36
N PHE A 219 18.50 -19.74 -2.75
CA PHE A 219 18.03 -18.61 -1.93
C PHE A 219 16.55 -18.72 -1.59
N ILE A 220 15.68 -18.99 -2.58
CA ILE A 220 14.24 -19.14 -2.38
C ILE A 220 13.96 -20.36 -1.49
N ALA A 221 14.67 -21.45 -1.67
CA ALA A 221 14.52 -22.65 -0.82
C ALA A 221 14.89 -22.35 0.65
N MET A 222 15.98 -21.60 0.88
CA MET A 222 16.35 -21.13 2.22
C MET A 222 15.25 -20.24 2.84
N MET A 223 14.71 -19.30 2.09
CA MET A 223 13.64 -18.42 2.54
C MET A 223 12.36 -19.19 2.87
N SER A 224 11.95 -20.14 2.03
CA SER A 224 10.79 -21.00 2.31
C SER A 224 10.97 -21.81 3.60
N HIS A 225 12.19 -22.26 3.89
CA HIS A 225 12.52 -22.99 5.12
C HIS A 225 12.39 -22.10 6.37
N VAL A 226 12.74 -20.82 6.30
CA VAL A 226 12.56 -19.84 7.41
C VAL A 226 11.10 -19.80 7.88
N ARG A 227 10.16 -19.92 6.94
CA ARG A 227 8.73 -19.87 7.24
C ARG A 227 8.11 -21.25 7.48
N GLY A 228 8.80 -22.33 7.15
CA GLY A 228 8.22 -23.69 7.13
C GLY A 228 7.21 -23.89 5.99
N PHE A 229 7.26 -23.13 4.93
CA PHE A 229 6.32 -23.13 3.82
C PHE A 229 6.81 -23.99 2.65
N GLN A 230 7.15 -25.24 2.88
CA GLN A 230 7.70 -26.10 1.84
C GLN A 230 6.71 -26.38 0.68
N ASP A 231 5.41 -26.33 0.97
CA ASP A 231 4.36 -26.74 0.01
C ASP A 231 3.34 -25.63 -0.32
N VAL A 232 3.67 -24.35 -0.06
CA VAL A 232 2.75 -23.24 -0.33
C VAL A 232 2.79 -22.87 -1.82
N PRO A 233 1.65 -22.76 -2.52
CA PRO A 233 1.60 -22.52 -3.96
C PRO A 233 2.38 -21.27 -4.41
N GLU A 234 2.39 -20.21 -3.61
CA GLU A 234 3.11 -18.98 -3.90
C GLU A 234 4.63 -19.21 -3.93
N TYR A 235 5.17 -20.06 -3.04
CA TYR A 235 6.58 -20.45 -3.06
C TYR A 235 6.89 -21.40 -4.19
N GLN A 236 5.99 -22.33 -4.51
CA GLN A 236 6.14 -23.21 -5.65
C GLN A 236 6.17 -22.42 -6.97
N PHE A 237 5.36 -21.38 -7.07
CA PHE A 237 5.42 -20.45 -8.20
C PHE A 237 6.80 -19.77 -8.31
N LEU A 238 7.35 -19.27 -7.21
CA LEU A 238 8.67 -18.66 -7.17
C LEU A 238 9.79 -19.66 -7.47
N LEU A 239 9.69 -20.89 -6.95
CA LEU A 239 10.65 -21.98 -7.19
C LEU A 239 10.61 -22.52 -8.63
N ASN A 240 9.43 -22.58 -9.24
CA ASN A 240 9.21 -23.16 -10.57
C ASN A 240 9.41 -22.15 -11.74
N GLY A 241 10.14 -21.09 -11.51
CA GLY A 241 10.46 -20.10 -12.55
C GLY A 241 9.80 -18.76 -12.34
N GLY A 242 9.43 -18.44 -11.12
CA GLY A 242 9.08 -17.09 -10.70
C GLY A 242 10.15 -16.11 -11.16
N LYS A 243 9.72 -14.93 -11.57
CA LYS A 243 10.62 -13.92 -12.13
C LYS A 243 11.59 -13.46 -11.05
N ALA A 244 12.85 -13.26 -11.40
CA ALA A 244 13.93 -12.81 -10.49
C ALA A 244 13.60 -11.53 -9.69
N TRP A 245 12.58 -10.80 -10.09
CA TRP A 245 12.10 -9.55 -9.51
C TRP A 245 11.09 -9.70 -8.33
N GLU A 246 10.87 -10.91 -7.86
CA GLU A 246 10.03 -11.21 -6.69
C GLU A 246 10.86 -11.41 -5.40
N VAL A 247 12.19 -11.31 -5.48
CA VAL A 247 13.11 -11.56 -4.35
C VAL A 247 12.95 -10.50 -3.26
N PHE A 248 12.97 -9.23 -3.63
CA PHE A 248 12.80 -8.14 -2.65
C PHE A 248 11.45 -8.20 -1.93
N PRO A 249 10.31 -8.33 -2.63
CA PRO A 249 9.01 -8.48 -1.99
C PRO A 249 8.92 -9.67 -1.02
N MET A 250 9.50 -10.80 -1.40
CA MET A 250 9.58 -11.98 -0.54
C MET A 250 10.38 -11.69 0.75
N CYS A 251 11.53 -11.03 0.61
CA CYS A 251 12.35 -10.63 1.76
C CYS A 251 11.61 -9.65 2.68
N VAL A 252 10.81 -8.72 2.13
CA VAL A 252 9.99 -7.79 2.91
C VAL A 252 8.90 -8.52 3.68
N GLU A 253 8.25 -9.50 3.06
CA GLU A 253 7.27 -10.33 3.79
C GLU A 253 7.91 -11.04 4.99
N HIS A 254 9.06 -11.70 4.79
CA HIS A 254 9.79 -12.37 5.88
C HIS A 254 10.28 -11.39 6.94
N TYR A 255 10.72 -10.21 6.53
CA TYR A 255 11.18 -9.17 7.42
C TYR A 255 10.12 -8.74 8.43
N PHE A 256 8.86 -8.64 8.00
CA PHE A 256 7.75 -8.30 8.88
C PHE A 256 7.17 -9.51 9.60
N MET A 257 7.07 -10.66 8.95
CA MET A 257 6.34 -11.80 9.49
C MET A 257 7.22 -12.72 10.36
N THR A 258 8.50 -12.86 10.03
CA THR A 258 9.45 -13.75 10.74
C THR A 258 10.81 -13.07 10.97
N PRO A 259 10.85 -11.88 11.61
CA PRO A 259 12.08 -11.08 11.69
C PRO A 259 13.24 -11.81 12.37
N LYS A 260 13.00 -12.54 13.45
CA LYS A 260 14.07 -13.25 14.20
C LYS A 260 14.68 -14.40 13.40
N PRO A 261 13.90 -15.41 12.94
CA PRO A 261 14.45 -16.49 12.11
C PRO A 261 15.12 -15.96 10.83
N PHE A 262 14.54 -14.94 10.21
CA PHE A 262 15.12 -14.33 9.02
C PHE A 262 16.48 -13.69 9.30
N LYS A 263 16.59 -12.94 10.39
CA LYS A 263 17.86 -12.31 10.81
C LYS A 263 18.94 -13.34 11.17
N GLU A 264 18.56 -14.42 11.85
CA GLU A 264 19.48 -15.48 12.24
C GLU A 264 20.02 -16.25 11.04
N MET A 265 19.15 -16.58 10.08
CA MET A 265 19.52 -17.37 8.90
C MET A 265 20.20 -16.53 7.82
N MET A 266 19.76 -15.29 7.60
CA MET A 266 20.20 -14.43 6.50
C MET A 266 20.47 -12.99 6.98
N PRO A 267 21.49 -12.78 7.82
CA PRO A 267 21.72 -11.49 8.46
C PRO A 267 22.03 -10.35 7.48
N GLU A 268 22.75 -10.62 6.40
CA GLU A 268 23.09 -9.62 5.39
C GLU A 268 21.84 -9.14 4.63
N THR A 269 21.02 -10.09 4.20
CA THR A 269 19.74 -9.80 3.54
C THR A 269 18.80 -9.04 4.46
N TYR A 270 18.68 -9.47 5.71
CA TYR A 270 17.89 -8.79 6.73
C TYR A 270 18.30 -7.34 6.92
N ASN A 271 19.60 -7.09 7.11
CA ASN A 271 20.15 -5.75 7.32
C ASN A 271 19.95 -4.86 6.07
N PHE A 272 20.04 -5.44 4.87
CA PHE A 272 19.72 -4.73 3.63
C PHE A 272 18.26 -4.28 3.61
N ILE A 273 17.31 -5.18 3.90
CA ILE A 273 15.88 -4.85 3.94
C ILE A 273 15.59 -3.81 5.03
N GLU A 274 16.17 -3.96 6.23
CA GLU A 274 16.04 -2.98 7.32
C GLU A 274 16.51 -1.59 6.89
N LYS A 275 17.63 -1.50 6.19
CA LYS A 275 18.17 -0.24 5.66
C LYS A 275 17.25 0.36 4.59
N VAL A 276 16.73 -0.45 3.67
CA VAL A 276 15.81 0.01 2.62
C VAL A 276 14.50 0.50 3.21
N LEU A 277 13.90 -0.26 4.12
CA LEU A 277 12.63 0.09 4.75
C LEU A 277 12.79 1.13 5.87
N LYS A 278 14.00 1.38 6.36
CA LYS A 278 14.29 2.30 7.48
C LYS A 278 13.45 2.04 8.74
N THR A 279 13.01 0.81 8.94
CA THR A 279 12.17 0.39 10.08
C THR A 279 12.81 -0.78 10.80
N ASN A 280 12.48 -0.98 12.07
CA ASN A 280 12.92 -2.13 12.84
C ASN A 280 11.72 -2.97 13.32
N PRO A 281 11.42 -4.11 12.69
CA PRO A 281 10.29 -4.94 13.06
C PRO A 281 10.47 -5.63 14.41
N ASN A 282 11.69 -5.87 14.87
CA ASN A 282 11.94 -6.45 16.20
C ASN A 282 11.48 -5.53 17.33
N GLY A 283 11.43 -4.22 17.10
CA GLY A 283 10.85 -3.24 18.02
C GLY A 283 9.33 -3.34 18.15
N LEU A 284 8.65 -4.04 17.25
CA LEU A 284 7.19 -4.16 17.23
C LEU A 284 6.65 -5.24 18.19
N LYS A 285 7.52 -6.04 18.82
CA LYS A 285 7.16 -7.14 19.75
C LYS A 285 6.09 -8.10 19.18
N ILE A 286 6.01 -8.23 17.84
CA ILE A 286 5.05 -9.09 17.16
C ILE A 286 5.72 -10.43 16.88
N THR A 287 5.10 -11.51 17.30
CA THR A 287 5.47 -12.87 16.93
C THR A 287 4.33 -13.51 16.14
N LEU A 288 4.62 -14.55 15.37
CA LEU A 288 3.56 -15.31 14.68
C LEU A 288 2.51 -15.88 15.67
N ASP A 289 2.90 -16.09 16.93
CA ASP A 289 1.99 -16.57 17.97
C ASP A 289 0.93 -15.55 18.37
N ASP A 290 1.21 -14.25 18.18
CA ASP A 290 0.26 -13.18 18.47
C ASP A 290 -0.92 -13.14 17.50
N TRP A 291 -0.79 -13.76 16.32
CA TRP A 291 -1.84 -13.84 15.31
C TRP A 291 -2.92 -14.88 15.62
N VAL A 292 -2.62 -15.86 16.48
CA VAL A 292 -3.52 -16.98 16.81
C VAL A 292 -4.58 -16.61 17.86
N LYS A 293 -4.46 -15.50 18.55
CA LYS A 293 -5.31 -15.12 19.70
C LYS A 293 -6.63 -14.42 19.36
N VAL A 294 -7.02 -14.32 18.09
CA VAL A 294 -8.21 -13.55 17.70
C VAL A 294 -9.51 -14.35 17.70
N ASP A 295 -9.45 -15.69 17.78
CA ASP A 295 -10.63 -16.57 17.74
C ASP A 295 -10.89 -17.22 19.11
N LYS A 296 -11.25 -16.41 20.12
CA LYS A 296 -11.98 -16.89 21.29
C LYS A 296 -12.97 -15.85 21.77
#